data_57b4b5be3669c74826a41a8ad251876f
#
_entry.id   57b4b5be3669c74826a41a8ad251876f
#
_cell.length_a   1.000
_cell.length_b   1.000
_cell.length_c   1.000
_cell.angle_alpha   90.00
_cell.angle_beta   90.00
_cell.angle_gamma   90.00
#
_symmetry.space_group_name_H-M   'P 1'
#
loop_
_entity.id
_entity.type
_entity.pdbx_description
1 polymer ?
#
loop_
_entity_poly.entity_id
_entity_poly.type
_entity_poly.pdbx_seq_one_letter_code
_entity_poly.pdbx_strand_id
1 'polypeptide(L)'
;IGSSLMRIFFKSFFYLLFLTFVIVLTYTLFAFYGYFGSLESGGKSINSELPKKVLNSKIRSQLKHSNSSKQILFGDTHVHTTYSSDAFLWSLPMYNGRGPHPVSDACDYARFCSALDFWVISDHAEASTPHKWNNTIEQVQSCNKSTDPENPDMITFLGFEWTQIGDNREEHYGHKNVILKEIDSEYLPQSPIAAGGDSLNNFRDPNRVNETRINMMVQAYNDLGNRQRYYDFIAYNTDITSSPVCTGSADDNKDCLASADTPKELFTNCLLYTSPSPRDSQESR
;
A
#
# COMPACT_ATOMS: atom_id res chain seq x y z
N ILE A 1 -1.41 37.85 -56.13
CA ILE A 1 -1.10 36.44 -55.80
C ILE A 1 -0.44 36.33 -54.40
N GLY A 2 0.47 37.26 -54.00
CA GLY A 2 1.17 37.19 -52.73
C GLY A 2 0.29 37.31 -51.47
N SER A 3 -0.78 38.14 -51.49
CA SER A 3 -1.63 38.38 -50.31
C SER A 3 -2.53 37.19 -49.96
N SER A 4 -2.96 36.42 -50.92
CA SER A 4 -3.80 35.23 -50.74
C SER A 4 -2.98 34.07 -50.16
N LEU A 5 -1.78 33.83 -50.69
CA LEU A 5 -0.88 32.80 -50.12
C LEU A 5 -0.48 33.10 -48.68
N MET A 6 -0.19 34.35 -48.38
CA MET A 6 0.17 34.77 -47.02
C MET A 6 -1.00 34.56 -46.01
N ARG A 7 -2.24 34.84 -46.45
CA ARG A 7 -3.43 34.57 -45.60
C ARG A 7 -3.65 33.07 -45.35
N ILE A 8 -3.42 32.21 -46.34
CA ILE A 8 -3.52 30.75 -46.18
C ILE A 8 -2.43 30.26 -45.23
N PHE A 9 -1.20 30.72 -45.37
CA PHE A 9 -0.10 30.39 -44.47
C PHE A 9 -0.38 30.77 -43.06
N PHE A 10 -0.84 32.01 -42.78
CA PHE A 10 -1.20 32.43 -41.41
C PHE A 10 -2.35 31.60 -40.85
N LYS A 11 -3.40 31.30 -41.63
CA LYS A 11 -4.48 30.42 -41.15
C LYS A 11 -3.97 29.03 -40.79
N SER A 12 -3.19 28.40 -41.64
CA SER A 12 -2.62 27.05 -41.42
C SER A 12 -1.69 27.06 -40.16
N PHE A 13 -0.90 28.11 -39.98
CA PHE A 13 -0.04 28.29 -38.83
C PHE A 13 -0.84 28.40 -37.51
N PHE A 14 -1.91 29.20 -37.53
CA PHE A 14 -2.81 29.29 -36.37
C PHE A 14 -3.56 28.00 -36.07
N TYR A 15 -4.01 27.27 -37.07
CA TYR A 15 -4.61 25.96 -36.89
C TYR A 15 -3.62 24.96 -36.32
N LEU A 16 -2.38 24.94 -36.74
CA LEU A 16 -1.33 24.09 -36.22
C LEU A 16 -1.02 24.42 -34.75
N LEU A 17 -0.89 25.70 -34.42
CA LEU A 17 -0.70 26.15 -33.04
C LEU A 17 -1.86 25.76 -32.13
N PHE A 18 -3.10 25.96 -32.61
CA PHE A 18 -4.29 25.57 -31.88
C PHE A 18 -4.35 24.05 -31.67
N LEU A 19 -4.07 23.26 -32.68
CA LEU A 19 -4.03 21.80 -32.57
C LEU A 19 -2.95 21.34 -31.59
N THR A 20 -1.75 21.93 -31.67
CA THR A 20 -0.66 21.64 -30.72
C THR A 20 -1.07 22.00 -29.29
N PHE A 21 -1.70 23.14 -29.09
CA PHE A 21 -2.21 23.55 -27.78
C PHE A 21 -3.23 22.55 -27.23
N VAL A 22 -4.20 22.11 -28.07
CA VAL A 22 -5.21 21.12 -27.67
C VAL A 22 -4.56 19.80 -27.30
N ILE A 23 -3.58 19.32 -28.07
CA ILE A 23 -2.85 18.09 -27.79
C ILE A 23 -2.11 18.19 -26.45
N VAL A 24 -1.36 19.28 -26.24
CA VAL A 24 -0.61 19.51 -25.00
C VAL A 24 -1.55 19.61 -23.81
N LEU A 25 -2.64 20.36 -23.95
CA LEU A 25 -3.64 20.50 -22.88
C LEU A 25 -4.26 19.14 -22.54
N THR A 26 -4.67 18.37 -23.55
CA THR A 26 -5.25 17.04 -23.35
C THR A 26 -4.26 16.12 -22.65
N TYR A 27 -3.01 16.06 -23.14
CA TYR A 27 -1.94 15.28 -22.50
C TYR A 27 -1.74 15.67 -21.04
N THR A 28 -1.67 16.97 -20.76
CA THR A 28 -1.48 17.51 -19.41
C THR A 28 -2.64 17.12 -18.48
N LEU A 29 -3.88 17.22 -18.95
CA LEU A 29 -5.06 16.81 -18.17
C LEU A 29 -5.05 15.31 -17.88
N PHE A 30 -4.75 14.48 -18.88
CA PHE A 30 -4.67 13.02 -18.69
C PHE A 30 -3.54 12.65 -17.70
N ALA A 31 -2.37 13.30 -17.80
CA ALA A 31 -1.29 13.11 -16.84
C ALA A 31 -1.70 13.52 -15.43
N PHE A 32 -2.33 14.69 -15.28
CA PHE A 32 -2.77 15.23 -13.99
C PHE A 32 -3.80 14.33 -13.28
N TYR A 33 -4.70 13.70 -14.03
CA TYR A 33 -5.69 12.78 -13.46
C TYR A 33 -5.22 11.32 -13.36
N GLY A 34 -3.93 11.04 -13.63
CA GLY A 34 -3.32 9.73 -13.42
C GLY A 34 -3.57 8.70 -14.53
N TYR A 35 -4.12 9.11 -15.68
CA TYR A 35 -4.41 8.17 -16.78
C TYR A 35 -3.17 7.54 -17.44
N PHE A 36 -1.99 8.08 -17.20
CA PHE A 36 -0.73 7.53 -17.73
C PHE A 36 0.00 6.67 -16.68
N GLY A 37 -0.47 6.64 -15.45
CA GLY A 37 0.06 5.79 -14.41
C GLY A 37 -0.64 4.43 -14.36
N SER A 38 0.03 3.46 -13.79
CA SER A 38 -0.52 2.15 -13.46
C SER A 38 -0.57 1.97 -11.94
N LEU A 39 -1.55 1.20 -11.47
CA LEU A 39 -1.59 0.80 -10.06
C LEU A 39 -0.54 -0.29 -9.82
N GLU A 40 0.10 -0.23 -8.67
CA GLU A 40 1.04 -1.24 -8.23
C GLU A 40 0.32 -2.59 -8.04
N SER A 41 0.98 -3.66 -8.44
CA SER A 41 0.52 -5.03 -8.16
C SER A 41 1.15 -5.54 -6.86
N GLY A 42 0.54 -6.52 -6.21
CA GLY A 42 1.12 -7.20 -5.05
C GLY A 42 2.38 -8.02 -5.37
N GLY A 43 2.68 -8.20 -6.66
CA GLY A 43 3.80 -8.99 -7.13
C GLY A 43 3.51 -10.50 -7.12
N LYS A 44 4.57 -11.31 -7.07
CA LYS A 44 4.48 -12.77 -6.97
C LYS A 44 5.70 -13.29 -6.22
N SER A 45 5.48 -13.89 -5.06
CA SER A 45 6.54 -14.48 -4.24
C SER A 45 7.22 -15.69 -4.90
N ILE A 46 8.50 -15.86 -4.63
CA ILE A 46 9.31 -16.98 -5.12
C ILE A 46 8.87 -18.28 -4.43
N ASN A 47 8.38 -19.22 -5.21
CA ASN A 47 8.06 -20.56 -4.72
C ASN A 47 9.25 -21.50 -4.97
N SER A 48 10.22 -21.51 -4.06
CA SER A 48 11.36 -22.40 -4.07
C SER A 48 11.84 -22.72 -2.66
N GLU A 49 12.60 -23.79 -2.50
CA GLU A 49 13.25 -24.12 -1.23
C GLU A 49 14.29 -23.05 -0.85
N LEU A 50 14.52 -22.89 0.45
CA LEU A 50 15.55 -22.00 0.95
C LEU A 50 16.94 -22.46 0.50
N PRO A 51 17.79 -21.53 0.04
CA PRO A 51 19.21 -21.84 -0.21
C PRO A 51 19.87 -22.41 1.04
N LYS A 52 20.69 -23.46 0.89
CA LYS A 52 21.41 -24.13 2.01
C LYS A 52 22.12 -23.15 2.94
N LYS A 53 22.64 -22.04 2.40
CA LYS A 53 23.32 -21.00 3.20
C LYS A 53 22.34 -20.33 4.17
N VAL A 54 21.13 -20.00 3.73
CA VAL A 54 20.08 -19.36 4.53
C VAL A 54 19.56 -20.34 5.58
N LEU A 55 19.23 -21.56 5.17
CA LEU A 55 18.80 -22.63 6.08
C LEU A 55 19.82 -22.90 7.18
N ASN A 56 21.11 -23.05 6.83
CA ASN A 56 22.15 -23.20 7.81
C ASN A 56 22.33 -22.03 8.77
N SER A 57 22.03 -20.80 8.31
CA SER A 57 22.05 -19.62 9.18
C SER A 57 20.92 -19.69 10.22
N LYS A 58 19.71 -20.03 9.81
CA LYS A 58 18.55 -20.23 10.72
C LYS A 58 18.84 -21.31 11.74
N ILE A 59 19.28 -22.48 11.31
CA ILE A 59 19.62 -23.60 12.20
C ILE A 59 20.69 -23.20 13.23
N ARG A 60 21.74 -22.50 12.82
CA ARG A 60 22.79 -22.03 13.76
C ARG A 60 22.21 -21.04 14.80
N SER A 61 21.35 -20.13 14.39
CA SER A 61 20.71 -19.19 15.32
C SER A 61 19.84 -19.92 16.33
N GLN A 62 19.05 -20.90 15.89
CA GLN A 62 18.20 -21.71 16.75
C GLN A 62 19.03 -22.58 17.72
N LEU A 63 20.08 -23.27 17.25
CA LEU A 63 20.97 -24.12 18.07
C LEU A 63 21.74 -23.32 19.14
N LYS A 64 22.18 -22.10 18.82
CA LYS A 64 22.89 -21.23 19.76
C LYS A 64 22.07 -20.90 21.00
N HIS A 65 20.74 -20.93 20.89
CA HIS A 65 19.79 -20.55 21.92
C HIS A 65 18.93 -21.71 22.45
N SER A 66 19.21 -22.94 22.03
CA SER A 66 18.38 -24.12 22.29
C SER A 66 18.58 -24.79 23.65
N ASN A 67 19.39 -24.23 24.57
CA ASN A 67 19.59 -24.78 25.92
C ASN A 67 18.39 -24.59 26.88
N SER A 68 17.29 -24.12 26.39
CA SER A 68 16.03 -23.93 27.14
C SER A 68 14.89 -24.66 26.43
N SER A 69 13.85 -25.00 27.19
CA SER A 69 12.57 -25.49 26.64
C SER A 69 11.82 -24.43 25.78
N LYS A 70 12.39 -23.24 25.60
CA LYS A 70 11.83 -22.14 24.84
C LYS A 70 12.59 -21.94 23.54
N GLN A 71 11.87 -21.81 22.44
CA GLN A 71 12.40 -21.43 21.16
C GLN A 71 12.48 -19.90 21.07
N ILE A 72 13.58 -19.37 20.51
CA ILE A 72 13.73 -17.95 20.20
C ILE A 72 13.52 -17.81 18.69
N LEU A 73 12.54 -16.98 18.33
CA LEU A 73 12.21 -16.65 16.94
C LEU A 73 12.64 -15.21 16.65
N PHE A 74 13.11 -14.99 15.43
CA PHE A 74 13.51 -13.69 14.91
C PHE A 74 12.52 -13.23 13.85
N GLY A 75 11.98 -12.05 14.01
CA GLY A 75 11.00 -11.52 13.06
C GLY A 75 10.99 -10.00 13.00
N ASP A 76 10.25 -9.49 12.03
CA ASP A 76 9.97 -8.08 11.86
C ASP A 76 8.45 -7.85 11.90
N THR A 77 8.01 -6.94 12.76
CA THR A 77 6.59 -6.61 12.94
C THR A 77 6.20 -5.28 12.34
N HIS A 78 7.10 -4.64 11.56
CA HIS A 78 6.87 -3.32 10.97
C HIS A 78 7.49 -3.24 9.57
N VAL A 79 6.76 -3.71 8.57
CA VAL A 79 7.23 -3.77 7.18
C VAL A 79 6.27 -3.02 6.27
N HIS A 80 6.78 -2.03 5.55
CA HIS A 80 6.05 -1.27 4.54
C HIS A 80 6.43 -1.68 3.13
N THR A 81 5.46 -1.61 2.23
CA THR A 81 5.63 -1.84 0.79
C THR A 81 5.21 -0.60 0.00
N THR A 82 5.23 -0.67 -1.32
CA THR A 82 4.73 0.42 -2.17
C THR A 82 3.21 0.61 -2.09
N TYR A 83 2.51 -0.18 -1.29
CA TYR A 83 1.11 0.11 -0.92
C TYR A 83 1.01 1.16 0.18
N SER A 84 2.08 1.43 0.91
CA SER A 84 2.20 2.53 1.86
C SER A 84 2.63 3.81 1.16
N SER A 85 1.99 4.94 1.47
CA SER A 85 2.23 6.22 0.77
C SER A 85 3.65 6.75 0.94
N ASP A 86 4.21 6.59 2.13
CA ASP A 86 5.57 6.99 2.47
C ASP A 86 6.60 6.10 1.78
N ALA A 87 6.44 4.77 1.84
CA ALA A 87 7.33 3.85 1.18
C ALA A 87 7.31 4.02 -0.35
N PHE A 88 6.13 4.27 -0.95
CA PHE A 88 6.06 4.58 -2.37
C PHE A 88 6.78 5.90 -2.68
N LEU A 89 6.52 6.96 -1.91
CA LEU A 89 7.17 8.26 -2.10
C LEU A 89 8.70 8.13 -2.05
N TRP A 90 9.23 7.43 -1.04
CA TRP A 90 10.67 7.19 -0.91
C TRP A 90 11.25 6.28 -2.01
N SER A 91 10.43 5.48 -2.67
CA SER A 91 10.84 4.65 -3.81
C SER A 91 11.05 5.43 -5.09
N LEU A 92 10.63 6.71 -5.15
CA LEU A 92 10.73 7.54 -6.35
C LEU A 92 12.17 7.96 -6.67
N PRO A 93 12.51 8.09 -7.94
CA PRO A 93 13.86 8.49 -8.38
C PRO A 93 14.33 9.82 -7.80
N MET A 94 13.44 10.78 -7.55
CA MET A 94 13.78 12.07 -6.94
C MET A 94 14.38 11.97 -5.54
N TYR A 95 14.15 10.84 -4.86
CA TYR A 95 14.74 10.50 -3.55
C TYR A 95 15.83 9.43 -3.66
N ASN A 96 16.35 9.16 -4.87
CA ASN A 96 17.25 8.05 -5.18
C ASN A 96 16.66 6.66 -4.88
N GLY A 97 15.35 6.54 -4.87
CA GLY A 97 14.64 5.28 -4.73
C GLY A 97 14.86 4.36 -5.93
N ARG A 98 14.72 3.06 -5.70
CA ARG A 98 15.03 2.02 -6.71
C ARG A 98 13.80 1.42 -7.38
N GLY A 99 12.65 2.03 -7.21
CA GLY A 99 11.40 1.58 -7.81
C GLY A 99 10.49 0.84 -6.83
N PRO A 100 9.46 0.15 -7.34
CA PRO A 100 8.45 -0.49 -6.51
C PRO A 100 9.02 -1.68 -5.73
N HIS A 101 8.50 -1.84 -4.52
CA HIS A 101 8.73 -3.00 -3.67
C HIS A 101 7.37 -3.54 -3.23
N PRO A 102 6.76 -4.45 -4.02
CA PRO A 102 5.47 -5.04 -3.73
C PRO A 102 5.52 -5.97 -2.51
N VAL A 103 4.37 -6.39 -2.02
CA VAL A 103 4.25 -7.32 -0.87
C VAL A 103 5.04 -8.61 -1.08
N SER A 104 5.09 -9.12 -2.31
CA SER A 104 5.90 -10.30 -2.66
C SER A 104 7.39 -10.09 -2.44
N ASP A 105 7.92 -8.90 -2.73
CA ASP A 105 9.34 -8.60 -2.52
C ASP A 105 9.69 -8.59 -1.04
N ALA A 106 8.79 -8.07 -0.20
CA ALA A 106 8.94 -8.12 1.26
C ALA A 106 8.99 -9.57 1.77
N CYS A 107 8.10 -10.44 1.25
CA CYS A 107 8.13 -11.87 1.54
C CYS A 107 9.49 -12.50 1.15
N ASP A 108 9.92 -12.27 -0.09
CA ASP A 108 11.15 -12.85 -0.61
C ASP A 108 12.38 -12.34 0.14
N TYR A 109 12.41 -11.05 0.49
CA TYR A 109 13.49 -10.47 1.28
C TYR A 109 13.53 -11.06 2.70
N ALA A 110 12.39 -11.14 3.37
CA ALA A 110 12.29 -11.73 4.71
C ALA A 110 12.77 -13.19 4.72
N ARG A 111 12.37 -13.96 3.71
CA ARG A 111 12.63 -15.38 3.62
C ARG A 111 14.06 -15.70 3.14
N PHE A 112 14.50 -15.07 2.04
CA PHE A 112 15.75 -15.44 1.36
C PHE A 112 16.97 -14.60 1.76
N CYS A 113 16.75 -13.34 2.17
CA CYS A 113 17.84 -12.42 2.52
C CYS A 113 18.01 -12.27 4.02
N SER A 114 16.96 -11.97 4.76
CA SER A 114 17.02 -11.74 6.21
C SER A 114 16.88 -13.01 7.03
N ALA A 115 16.44 -14.12 6.43
CA ALA A 115 16.24 -15.40 7.10
C ALA A 115 15.34 -15.31 8.35
N LEU A 116 14.28 -14.51 8.29
CA LEU A 116 13.35 -14.32 9.40
C LEU A 116 12.52 -15.59 9.67
N ASP A 117 12.11 -15.79 10.90
CA ASP A 117 11.17 -16.84 11.29
C ASP A 117 9.72 -16.38 11.09
N PHE A 118 9.48 -15.07 11.19
CA PHE A 118 8.18 -14.45 10.89
C PHE A 118 8.33 -12.98 10.46
N TRP A 119 7.34 -12.47 9.78
CA TRP A 119 7.21 -11.03 9.52
C TRP A 119 5.74 -10.62 9.40
N VAL A 120 5.48 -9.33 9.56
CA VAL A 120 4.15 -8.73 9.49
C VAL A 120 4.15 -7.61 8.45
N ILE A 121 3.21 -7.66 7.51
CA ILE A 121 2.93 -6.50 6.66
C ILE A 121 2.20 -5.44 7.48
N SER A 122 2.63 -4.19 7.39
CA SER A 122 2.07 -3.07 8.16
C SER A 122 1.95 -1.78 7.35
N ASP A 123 1.55 -1.89 6.08
CA ASP A 123 1.30 -0.71 5.25
C ASP A 123 0.28 0.23 5.91
N HIS A 124 0.45 1.54 5.75
CA HIS A 124 -0.45 2.54 6.29
C HIS A 124 -1.89 2.35 5.80
N ALA A 125 -2.82 2.14 6.72
CA ALA A 125 -4.22 1.92 6.43
C ALA A 125 -4.87 3.10 5.70
N GLU A 126 -4.42 4.33 5.97
CA GLU A 126 -4.93 5.58 5.38
C GLU A 126 -4.73 5.63 3.85
N ALA A 127 -3.70 4.94 3.37
CA ALA A 127 -3.37 4.82 1.95
C ALA A 127 -3.91 3.54 1.29
N SER A 128 -4.51 2.67 2.08
CA SER A 128 -5.08 1.43 1.56
C SER A 128 -6.41 1.69 0.85
N THR A 129 -6.65 0.87 -0.17
CA THR A 129 -7.93 0.80 -0.86
C THR A 129 -8.41 -0.66 -0.83
N PRO A 130 -9.69 -0.95 -1.04
CA PRO A 130 -10.18 -2.34 -1.09
C PRO A 130 -9.37 -3.22 -2.04
N HIS A 131 -8.95 -2.65 -3.18
CA HIS A 131 -8.10 -3.37 -4.14
C HIS A 131 -6.72 -3.71 -3.56
N LYS A 132 -6.03 -2.75 -2.93
CA LYS A 132 -4.72 -2.97 -2.31
C LYS A 132 -4.82 -3.97 -1.17
N TRP A 133 -5.88 -3.86 -0.36
CA TRP A 133 -6.11 -4.78 0.76
C TRP A 133 -6.32 -6.22 0.30
N ASN A 134 -7.15 -6.44 -0.70
CA ASN A 134 -7.36 -7.77 -1.28
C ASN A 134 -6.06 -8.35 -1.85
N ASN A 135 -5.28 -7.55 -2.57
CA ASN A 135 -3.97 -7.96 -3.07
C ASN A 135 -3.00 -8.30 -1.92
N THR A 136 -3.00 -7.53 -0.83
CA THR A 136 -2.17 -7.81 0.34
C THR A 136 -2.54 -9.15 0.96
N ILE A 137 -3.83 -9.44 1.15
CA ILE A 137 -4.33 -10.73 1.64
C ILE A 137 -3.83 -11.88 0.74
N GLU A 138 -4.04 -11.75 -0.56
CA GLU A 138 -3.60 -12.76 -1.54
C GLU A 138 -2.09 -13.01 -1.48
N GLN A 139 -1.29 -11.96 -1.35
CA GLN A 139 0.16 -12.10 -1.29
C GLN A 139 0.65 -12.68 0.04
N VAL A 140 0.05 -12.32 1.17
CA VAL A 140 0.35 -12.93 2.48
C VAL A 140 0.02 -14.42 2.45
N GLN A 141 -1.16 -14.79 1.93
CA GLN A 141 -1.54 -16.19 1.76
C GLN A 141 -0.59 -16.94 0.81
N SER A 142 -0.20 -16.31 -0.29
CA SER A 142 0.76 -16.88 -1.24
C SER A 142 2.14 -17.07 -0.61
N CYS A 143 2.60 -16.13 0.19
CA CYS A 143 3.86 -16.20 0.93
C CYS A 143 3.86 -17.40 1.89
N ASN A 144 2.82 -17.59 2.66
CA ASN A 144 2.69 -18.74 3.56
C ASN A 144 2.58 -20.07 2.82
N LYS A 145 1.93 -20.11 1.64
CA LYS A 145 1.85 -21.32 0.80
C LYS A 145 3.16 -21.69 0.12
N SER A 146 4.10 -20.76 0.01
CA SER A 146 5.42 -21.00 -0.58
C SER A 146 6.34 -21.79 0.36
N THR A 147 5.92 -22.03 1.60
CA THR A 147 6.62 -22.81 2.62
C THR A 147 5.93 -24.17 2.83
N ASP A 148 6.60 -25.12 3.50
CA ASP A 148 5.98 -26.37 3.90
C ASP A 148 4.89 -26.11 4.96
N PRO A 149 3.61 -26.44 4.72
CA PRO A 149 2.53 -26.19 5.66
C PRO A 149 2.70 -26.88 7.03
N GLU A 150 3.35 -28.06 7.05
CA GLU A 150 3.58 -28.83 8.29
C GLU A 150 4.81 -28.37 9.04
N ASN A 151 5.78 -27.79 8.33
CA ASN A 151 7.01 -27.27 8.93
C ASN A 151 7.46 -25.99 8.20
N PRO A 152 6.74 -24.88 8.38
CA PRO A 152 7.02 -23.66 7.66
C PRO A 152 8.41 -23.09 8.02
N ASP A 153 9.15 -22.72 7.01
CA ASP A 153 10.43 -22.06 7.21
C ASP A 153 10.29 -20.58 7.61
N MET A 154 9.13 -20.00 7.39
CA MET A 154 8.75 -18.64 7.80
C MET A 154 7.23 -18.52 7.86
N ILE A 155 6.72 -17.68 8.76
CA ILE A 155 5.30 -17.33 8.87
C ILE A 155 5.12 -15.84 8.58
N THR A 156 4.16 -15.53 7.72
CA THR A 156 3.76 -14.15 7.42
C THR A 156 2.41 -13.86 8.09
N PHE A 157 2.34 -12.76 8.82
CA PHE A 157 1.10 -12.26 9.39
C PHE A 157 0.56 -11.10 8.56
N LEU A 158 -0.77 -11.05 8.43
CA LEU A 158 -1.48 -9.92 7.87
C LEU A 158 -1.60 -8.84 8.94
N GLY A 159 -1.42 -7.59 8.56
CA GLY A 159 -1.58 -6.45 9.45
C GLY A 159 -1.67 -5.15 8.68
N PHE A 160 -1.77 -4.07 9.42
CA PHE A 160 -1.74 -2.70 8.90
C PHE A 160 -1.29 -1.75 9.98
N GLU A 161 -0.81 -0.58 9.59
CA GLU A 161 -0.50 0.49 10.51
C GLU A 161 -1.62 1.52 10.52
N TRP A 162 -2.17 1.78 11.70
CA TRP A 162 -3.09 2.86 11.99
C TRP A 162 -2.30 4.07 12.48
N THR A 163 -2.40 5.21 11.75
CA THR A 163 -1.58 6.39 12.02
C THR A 163 -2.44 7.60 12.27
N GLN A 164 -2.65 7.93 13.55
CA GLN A 164 -3.42 9.11 13.96
C GLN A 164 -2.49 10.26 14.31
N ILE A 165 -2.48 11.25 13.45
CA ILE A 165 -1.74 12.50 13.60
C ILE A 165 -2.77 13.60 13.83
N GLY A 166 -2.89 14.09 15.07
CA GLY A 166 -3.75 15.21 15.42
C GLY A 166 -2.97 16.52 15.51
N ASP A 167 -3.67 17.65 15.36
CA ASP A 167 -3.09 18.99 15.43
C ASP A 167 -2.68 19.39 16.86
N ASN A 168 -3.18 18.67 17.87
CA ASN A 168 -2.86 18.89 19.27
C ASN A 168 -2.43 17.60 19.96
N ARG A 169 -1.85 17.74 21.15
CA ARG A 169 -1.29 16.63 21.91
C ARG A 169 -2.34 15.59 22.34
N GLU A 170 -3.55 16.02 22.61
CA GLU A 170 -4.64 15.19 23.10
C GLU A 170 -5.22 14.29 22.02
N GLU A 171 -5.10 14.70 20.75
CA GLU A 171 -5.61 14.00 19.56
C GLU A 171 -4.50 13.27 18.79
N HIS A 172 -3.23 13.46 19.18
CA HIS A 172 -2.10 12.84 18.51
C HIS A 172 -1.79 11.49 19.16
N TYR A 173 -2.33 10.41 18.62
CA TYR A 173 -2.15 9.06 19.15
C TYR A 173 -0.94 8.32 18.54
N GLY A 174 -0.36 8.84 17.45
CA GLY A 174 0.78 8.26 16.76
C GLY A 174 0.43 6.96 16.02
N HIS A 175 1.42 6.12 15.86
CA HIS A 175 1.37 4.90 15.06
C HIS A 175 1.01 3.68 15.91
N LYS A 176 0.14 2.81 15.38
CA LYS A 176 -0.27 1.54 16.00
C LYS A 176 -0.26 0.44 14.95
N ASN A 177 0.58 -0.56 15.12
CA ASN A 177 0.53 -1.76 14.29
C ASN A 177 -0.60 -2.68 14.79
N VAL A 178 -1.51 -3.00 13.88
CA VAL A 178 -2.55 -4.00 14.08
C VAL A 178 -2.13 -5.27 13.36
N ILE A 179 -2.01 -6.37 14.11
CA ILE A 179 -1.60 -7.67 13.60
C ILE A 179 -2.79 -8.60 13.73
N LEU A 180 -3.19 -9.20 12.61
CA LEU A 180 -4.30 -10.14 12.56
C LEU A 180 -3.75 -11.56 12.73
N LYS A 181 -4.36 -12.31 13.65
CA LYS A 181 -3.97 -13.69 13.94
C LYS A 181 -4.34 -14.63 12.80
N GLU A 182 -5.53 -14.44 12.25
CA GLU A 182 -6.07 -15.29 11.19
C GLU A 182 -5.80 -14.65 9.82
N ILE A 183 -5.63 -15.49 8.82
CA ILE A 183 -5.45 -15.08 7.41
C ILE A 183 -6.52 -15.66 6.49
N ASP A 184 -7.47 -16.40 7.05
CA ASP A 184 -8.60 -16.94 6.29
C ASP A 184 -9.64 -15.85 6.06
N SER A 185 -10.12 -15.73 4.81
CA SER A 185 -10.97 -14.64 4.37
C SER A 185 -12.29 -14.50 5.15
N GLU A 186 -12.75 -15.57 5.79
CA GLU A 186 -13.97 -15.56 6.60
C GLU A 186 -13.85 -14.69 7.87
N TYR A 187 -12.62 -14.54 8.39
CA TYR A 187 -12.33 -13.81 9.63
C TYR A 187 -11.63 -12.47 9.42
N LEU A 188 -11.42 -12.09 8.15
CA LEU A 188 -10.69 -10.85 7.83
C LEU A 188 -11.63 -9.66 7.64
N PRO A 189 -11.21 -8.46 8.06
CA PRO A 189 -11.93 -7.24 7.73
C PRO A 189 -11.95 -6.99 6.21
N GLN A 190 -13.01 -6.38 5.72
CA GLN A 190 -13.17 -6.03 4.30
C GLN A 190 -12.17 -4.95 3.84
N SER A 191 -11.67 -4.15 4.77
CA SER A 191 -10.60 -3.17 4.59
C SER A 191 -9.80 -3.04 5.89
N PRO A 192 -8.56 -2.55 5.85
CA PRO A 192 -7.91 -2.12 7.08
C PRO A 192 -8.67 -0.93 7.66
N ILE A 193 -8.49 -0.68 8.95
CA ILE A 193 -9.11 0.46 9.63
C ILE A 193 -8.12 1.62 9.59
N ALA A 194 -8.43 2.65 8.82
CA ALA A 194 -7.63 3.87 8.73
C ALA A 194 -7.80 4.74 9.98
N ALA A 195 -6.82 5.58 10.28
CA ALA A 195 -7.03 6.67 11.21
C ALA A 195 -7.97 7.71 10.58
N GLY A 196 -9.05 8.03 11.28
CA GLY A 196 -10.02 9.02 10.86
C GLY A 196 -9.57 10.46 11.12
N GLY A 197 -10.52 11.39 11.11
CA GLY A 197 -10.28 12.79 11.41
C GLY A 197 -9.22 13.44 10.52
N ASP A 198 -8.29 14.17 11.14
CA ASP A 198 -7.27 14.95 10.42
C ASP A 198 -6.31 14.10 9.61
N SER A 199 -5.98 12.90 10.08
CA SER A 199 -5.08 11.99 9.35
C SER A 199 -5.64 11.63 7.97
N LEU A 200 -6.87 11.11 7.93
CA LEU A 200 -7.50 10.71 6.68
C LEU A 200 -7.85 11.92 5.80
N ASN A 201 -8.31 13.02 6.41
CA ASN A 201 -8.65 14.25 5.71
C ASN A 201 -7.42 14.87 5.04
N ASN A 202 -6.26 14.84 5.68
CA ASN A 202 -5.01 15.34 5.10
C ASN A 202 -4.59 14.56 3.84
N PHE A 203 -4.79 13.25 3.82
CA PHE A 203 -4.54 12.44 2.61
C PHE A 203 -5.48 12.75 1.46
N ARG A 204 -6.67 13.26 1.75
CA ARG A 204 -7.75 13.49 0.79
C ARG A 204 -8.03 14.96 0.52
N ASP A 205 -7.29 15.89 1.16
CA ASP A 205 -7.41 17.33 0.89
C ASP A 205 -7.12 17.62 -0.59
N PRO A 206 -8.09 18.15 -1.35
CA PRO A 206 -7.92 18.43 -2.78
C PRO A 206 -6.74 19.34 -3.10
N ASN A 207 -6.39 20.27 -2.21
CA ASN A 207 -5.27 21.18 -2.42
C ASN A 207 -3.94 20.43 -2.35
N ARG A 208 -3.75 19.60 -1.32
CA ARG A 208 -2.54 18.76 -1.14
C ARG A 208 -2.41 17.73 -2.26
N VAL A 209 -3.51 17.11 -2.64
CA VAL A 209 -3.53 16.13 -3.75
C VAL A 209 -3.14 16.81 -5.07
N ASN A 210 -3.69 18.00 -5.36
CA ASN A 210 -3.37 18.74 -6.57
C ASN A 210 -1.92 19.24 -6.56
N GLU A 211 -1.41 19.72 -5.42
CA GLU A 211 -0.01 20.09 -5.28
C GLU A 211 0.92 18.90 -5.54
N THR A 212 0.60 17.75 -4.97
CA THR A 212 1.35 16.50 -5.21
C THR A 212 1.36 16.13 -6.69
N ARG A 213 0.20 16.17 -7.36
CA ARG A 213 0.08 15.89 -8.79
C ARG A 213 0.95 16.83 -9.63
N ILE A 214 0.90 18.14 -9.35
CA ILE A 214 1.71 19.14 -10.04
C ILE A 214 3.20 18.85 -9.84
N ASN A 215 3.63 18.58 -8.60
CA ASN A 215 5.01 18.27 -8.30
C ASN A 215 5.49 17.00 -9.04
N MET A 216 4.69 15.94 -9.06
CA MET A 216 5.03 14.72 -9.78
C MET A 216 5.11 14.95 -11.30
N MET A 217 4.24 15.77 -11.88
CA MET A 217 4.32 16.14 -13.29
C MET A 217 5.59 16.93 -13.62
N VAL A 218 6.00 17.84 -12.74
CA VAL A 218 7.27 18.58 -12.88
C VAL A 218 8.45 17.61 -12.83
N GLN A 219 8.45 16.65 -11.91
CA GLN A 219 9.50 15.63 -11.84
C GLN A 219 9.49 14.72 -13.08
N ALA A 220 8.32 14.30 -13.55
CA ALA A 220 8.20 13.51 -14.78
C ALA A 220 8.76 14.23 -16.01
N TYR A 221 8.67 15.56 -16.06
CA TYR A 221 9.26 16.37 -17.11
C TYR A 221 10.79 16.50 -16.94
N ASN A 222 11.28 16.67 -15.73
CA ASN A 222 12.70 16.80 -15.43
C ASN A 222 13.49 15.50 -15.54
N ASP A 223 12.81 14.35 -15.37
CA ASP A 223 13.41 13.02 -15.41
C ASP A 223 12.64 12.11 -16.37
N LEU A 224 12.82 12.38 -17.66
CA LEU A 224 12.11 11.68 -18.76
C LEU A 224 12.37 10.17 -18.76
N GLY A 225 13.54 9.73 -18.30
CA GLY A 225 13.91 8.30 -18.21
C GLY A 225 13.06 7.52 -17.22
N ASN A 226 12.67 8.16 -16.14
CA ASN A 226 11.91 7.56 -15.03
C ASN A 226 10.48 8.13 -14.91
N ARG A 227 10.01 8.90 -15.89
CA ARG A 227 8.72 9.61 -15.84
C ARG A 227 7.53 8.72 -15.47
N GLN A 228 7.58 7.44 -15.84
CA GLN A 228 6.51 6.48 -15.55
C GLN A 228 6.28 6.35 -14.05
N ARG A 229 7.33 6.33 -13.23
CA ARG A 229 7.20 6.21 -11.77
C ARG A 229 6.45 7.38 -11.13
N TYR A 230 6.62 8.58 -11.67
CA TYR A 230 5.87 9.75 -11.21
C TYR A 230 4.40 9.69 -11.62
N TYR A 231 4.11 9.19 -12.83
CA TYR A 231 2.72 8.94 -13.25
C TYR A 231 2.05 7.83 -12.45
N ASP A 232 2.78 6.77 -12.11
CA ASP A 232 2.29 5.70 -11.24
C ASP A 232 1.93 6.24 -9.85
N PHE A 233 2.75 7.16 -9.31
CA PHE A 233 2.45 7.82 -8.03
C PHE A 233 1.22 8.74 -8.11
N ILE A 234 0.99 9.42 -9.24
CA ILE A 234 -0.24 10.19 -9.46
C ILE A 234 -1.46 9.24 -9.51
N ALA A 235 -1.36 8.11 -10.21
CA ALA A 235 -2.42 7.10 -10.26
C ALA A 235 -2.71 6.52 -8.87
N TYR A 236 -1.67 6.22 -8.10
CA TYR A 236 -1.76 5.77 -6.71
C TYR A 236 -2.53 6.75 -5.83
N ASN A 237 -2.22 8.05 -5.88
CA ASN A 237 -2.94 9.08 -5.13
C ASN A 237 -4.39 9.24 -5.62
N THR A 238 -4.62 9.06 -6.91
CA THR A 238 -5.97 9.11 -7.49
C THR A 238 -6.83 7.94 -7.00
N ASP A 239 -6.26 6.74 -6.91
CA ASP A 239 -6.91 5.54 -6.36
C ASP A 239 -7.33 5.76 -4.90
N ILE A 240 -6.43 6.27 -4.04
CA ILE A 240 -6.73 6.59 -2.64
C ILE A 240 -7.88 7.60 -2.54
N THR A 241 -7.82 8.68 -3.31
CA THR A 241 -8.80 9.78 -3.21
C THR A 241 -10.15 9.44 -3.84
N SER A 242 -10.20 8.47 -4.74
CA SER A 242 -11.44 7.99 -5.35
C SER A 242 -12.15 6.91 -4.53
N SER A 243 -11.44 6.21 -3.64
CA SER A 243 -12.03 5.21 -2.77
C SER A 243 -12.90 5.87 -1.69
N PRO A 244 -14.17 5.50 -1.53
CA PRO A 244 -15.03 6.10 -0.50
C PRO A 244 -14.56 5.71 0.92
N VAL A 245 -14.86 6.56 1.89
CA VAL A 245 -14.76 6.23 3.31
C VAL A 245 -16.12 5.73 3.79
N CYS A 246 -16.14 4.69 4.61
CA CYS A 246 -17.37 4.12 5.14
C CYS A 246 -18.11 5.13 6.02
N THR A 247 -19.41 5.26 5.81
CA THR A 247 -20.31 6.04 6.68
C THR A 247 -21.13 5.04 7.50
N GLY A 248 -20.67 4.67 8.69
CA GLY A 248 -21.33 3.69 9.55
C GLY A 248 -20.43 2.49 9.87
N SER A 249 -21.03 1.38 10.32
CA SER A 249 -20.25 0.18 10.58
C SER A 249 -19.68 -0.39 9.26
N ALA A 250 -18.45 -0.85 9.32
CA ALA A 250 -17.71 -1.39 8.15
C ALA A 250 -18.37 -2.62 7.49
N ASP A 251 -19.40 -3.19 8.13
CA ASP A 251 -20.11 -4.38 7.62
C ASP A 251 -21.09 -4.08 6.48
N ASP A 252 -21.49 -2.82 6.29
CA ASP A 252 -22.59 -2.51 5.37
C ASP A 252 -22.12 -2.18 3.94
N ASN A 253 -20.83 -1.91 3.71
CA ASN A 253 -20.32 -1.52 2.39
C ASN A 253 -18.89 -2.06 2.15
N LYS A 254 -18.78 -3.03 1.25
CA LYS A 254 -17.53 -3.74 0.93
C LYS A 254 -16.50 -2.91 0.14
N ASP A 255 -16.92 -1.78 -0.42
CA ASP A 255 -16.10 -0.99 -1.34
C ASP A 255 -15.61 0.33 -0.71
N CYS A 256 -15.66 0.45 0.61
CA CYS A 256 -15.21 1.64 1.33
C CYS A 256 -14.09 1.32 2.33
N LEU A 257 -13.30 2.33 2.67
CA LEU A 257 -12.28 2.28 3.70
C LEU A 257 -12.90 2.54 5.08
N ALA A 258 -12.77 1.58 5.99
CA ALA A 258 -13.16 1.76 7.39
C ALA A 258 -12.22 2.75 8.09
N SER A 259 -12.74 3.49 9.07
CA SER A 259 -11.93 4.42 9.85
C SER A 259 -12.28 4.39 11.34
N ALA A 260 -11.32 4.85 12.16
CA ALA A 260 -11.46 5.06 13.59
C ALA A 260 -10.70 6.32 14.01
N ASP A 261 -11.34 7.21 14.78
CA ASP A 261 -10.73 8.48 15.19
C ASP A 261 -9.88 8.33 16.44
N THR A 262 -10.11 7.29 17.22
CA THR A 262 -9.44 7.05 18.50
C THR A 262 -8.95 5.60 18.63
N PRO A 263 -7.94 5.33 19.46
CA PRO A 263 -7.53 3.96 19.78
C PRO A 263 -8.67 3.09 20.35
N LYS A 264 -9.61 3.68 21.06
CA LYS A 264 -10.77 2.97 21.60
C LYS A 264 -11.68 2.49 20.49
N GLU A 265 -11.95 3.33 19.52
CA GLU A 265 -12.74 2.96 18.32
C GLU A 265 -12.00 1.93 17.46
N LEU A 266 -10.68 2.11 17.27
CA LEU A 266 -9.85 1.13 16.57
C LEU A 266 -10.00 -0.26 17.23
N PHE A 267 -9.83 -0.36 18.55
CA PHE A 267 -9.97 -1.63 19.26
C PHE A 267 -11.40 -2.18 19.19
N THR A 268 -12.40 -1.33 19.30
CA THR A 268 -13.80 -1.75 19.18
C THR A 268 -14.08 -2.34 17.81
N ASN A 269 -13.63 -1.65 16.76
CA ASN A 269 -13.80 -2.12 15.37
C ASN A 269 -12.99 -3.42 15.12
N CYS A 270 -11.77 -3.53 15.63
CA CYS A 270 -10.98 -4.77 15.54
C CYS A 270 -11.70 -5.95 16.21
N LEU A 271 -12.33 -5.74 17.37
CA LEU A 271 -13.06 -6.79 18.08
C LEU A 271 -14.28 -7.30 17.32
N LEU A 272 -14.91 -6.48 16.48
CA LEU A 272 -16.01 -6.92 15.61
C LEU A 272 -15.56 -7.99 14.61
N TYR A 273 -14.30 -7.92 14.15
CA TYR A 273 -13.74 -8.90 13.21
C TYR A 273 -13.12 -10.12 13.89
N THR A 274 -12.70 -9.98 15.16
CA THR A 274 -11.99 -11.05 15.89
C THR A 274 -12.83 -11.73 16.96
N SER A 275 -14.01 -11.20 17.26
CA SER A 275 -14.92 -11.84 18.21
C SER A 275 -15.57 -13.07 17.56
N PRO A 276 -15.65 -14.20 18.27
CA PRO A 276 -16.43 -15.32 17.82
C PRO A 276 -17.87 -14.86 17.56
N SER A 277 -18.42 -15.26 16.40
CA SER A 277 -19.80 -14.96 16.04
C SER A 277 -20.73 -15.33 17.22
N PRO A 278 -21.82 -14.61 17.46
CA PRO A 278 -22.82 -15.04 18.44
C PRO A 278 -23.32 -16.48 18.24
N ARG A 279 -23.09 -17.10 17.09
CA ARG A 279 -23.35 -18.52 16.84
C ARG A 279 -22.36 -19.43 17.55
N ASP A 280 -21.08 -19.03 17.65
CA ASP A 280 -20.06 -19.88 18.29
C ASP A 280 -20.20 -19.91 19.82
N SER A 281 -20.86 -18.90 20.39
CA SER A 281 -21.16 -18.88 21.83
C SER A 281 -22.35 -19.79 22.23
N GLN A 282 -23.12 -20.31 21.27
CA GLN A 282 -24.23 -21.23 21.51
C GLN A 282 -23.85 -22.71 21.45
N GLU A 283 -22.74 -23.07 20.79
CA GLU A 283 -22.28 -24.45 20.70
C GLU A 283 -21.45 -24.92 21.91
N SER A 284 -21.08 -24.02 22.81
CA SER A 284 -20.30 -24.31 24.03
C SER A 284 -21.15 -24.41 25.32
N ARG A 285 -22.48 -24.65 25.22
CA ARG A 285 -23.35 -24.87 26.37
C ARG A 285 -24.02 -26.24 26.32
#